data_85a933771eda9d118af4591c69926a24
#
_entry.id   85a933771eda9d118af4591c69926a24
#
_cell.length_a   1.000
_cell.length_b   1.000
_cell.length_c   1.000
_cell.angle_alpha   90.00
_cell.angle_beta   90.00
_cell.angle_gamma   90.00
#
_symmetry.space_group_name_H-M   'P 1'
#
loop_
_entity.id
_entity.type
_entity.pdbx_description
1 polymer ?
#
loop_
_entity_poly.entity_id
_entity_poly.type
_entity_poly.pdbx_seq_one_letter_code
_entity_poly.pdbx_strand_id
1 'polypeptide(L)'
;MNHINTKAVLAVAVAVALAGCAADDPNRRAKTGAAIGAIAGAVLGHQLDDDAGRYVGAAVGALAGGAVGHYMDNQEKEFDAALAEEQRQNAIEIQRLQDETLKIDIASEVSFDFGSAALKPAFRPTLDKVGGVLQRYDRSIVHVVGHTDSVGSEAYNQRLSEQRAQSVVDYLVSTGVSRERLRAEGRGEMEPRDSNATEAGRQLNRRVELFVKPIVEGQ
;
A
#
# COMPACT_ATOMS: atom_id res chain seq x y z
N MET A 1 -36.97 23.70 26.27
CA MET A 1 -35.85 23.31 27.14
C MET A 1 -35.41 21.93 26.71
N ASN A 2 -34.34 21.87 25.91
CA ASN A 2 -33.84 20.61 25.34
C ASN A 2 -32.94 19.91 26.35
N HIS A 3 -33.36 18.75 26.83
CA HIS A 3 -32.50 17.87 27.63
C HIS A 3 -31.49 17.20 26.70
N ILE A 4 -30.25 17.74 26.66
CA ILE A 4 -29.11 17.07 26.03
C ILE A 4 -28.78 15.84 26.86
N ASN A 5 -28.87 14.67 26.25
CA ASN A 5 -28.75 13.37 26.90
C ASN A 5 -27.29 13.18 27.36
N THR A 6 -27.00 13.40 28.62
CA THR A 6 -25.68 13.37 29.26
C THR A 6 -24.94 12.03 29.05
N LYS A 7 -25.67 10.96 28.72
CA LYS A 7 -25.10 9.63 28.42
C LYS A 7 -24.39 9.56 27.07
N ALA A 8 -24.81 10.37 26.09
CA ALA A 8 -24.15 10.42 24.77
C ALA A 8 -22.80 11.15 24.80
N VAL A 9 -22.68 12.16 25.69
CA VAL A 9 -21.43 12.94 25.86
C VAL A 9 -20.35 12.12 26.56
N LEU A 10 -20.71 11.20 27.47
CA LEU A 10 -19.74 10.35 28.18
C LEU A 10 -19.11 9.29 27.27
N ALA A 11 -19.85 8.76 26.28
CA ALA A 11 -19.35 7.74 25.35
C ALA A 11 -18.26 8.30 24.40
N VAL A 12 -18.40 9.57 23.98
CA VAL A 12 -17.41 10.24 23.11
C VAL A 12 -16.14 10.60 23.88
N ALA A 13 -16.25 10.97 25.15
CA ALA A 13 -15.09 11.32 25.98
C ALA A 13 -14.18 10.13 26.32
N VAL A 14 -14.72 8.90 26.40
CA VAL A 14 -13.93 7.68 26.68
C VAL A 14 -13.12 7.25 25.44
N ALA A 15 -13.65 7.46 24.23
CA ALA A 15 -12.93 7.11 22.99
C ALA A 15 -11.68 7.99 22.74
N VAL A 16 -11.68 9.24 23.19
CA VAL A 16 -10.55 10.17 23.01
C VAL A 16 -9.42 9.94 24.03
N ALA A 17 -9.73 9.39 25.21
CA ALA A 17 -8.74 9.15 26.25
C ALA A 17 -7.77 7.97 25.97
N LEU A 18 -8.11 7.06 25.04
CA LEU A 18 -7.27 5.92 24.68
C LEU A 18 -6.21 6.21 23.60
N ALA A 19 -6.28 7.37 22.94
CA ALA A 19 -5.37 7.74 21.85
C ALA A 19 -4.05 8.39 22.33
N GLY A 20 -3.86 8.63 23.63
CA GLY A 20 -2.82 9.52 24.13
C GLY A 20 -1.50 8.92 24.57
N CYS A 21 -1.31 7.59 24.63
CA CYS A 21 -0.16 6.99 25.33
C CYS A 21 0.68 5.98 24.54
N ALA A 22 0.75 6.04 23.21
CA ALA A 22 1.41 4.97 22.46
C ALA A 22 2.39 5.43 21.36
N ALA A 23 3.31 6.36 21.67
CA ALA A 23 4.31 6.79 20.69
C ALA A 23 5.34 5.68 20.36
N ASP A 24 5.62 4.75 21.31
CA ASP A 24 6.66 3.72 21.20
C ASP A 24 6.14 2.27 21.22
N ASP A 25 4.86 2.02 21.00
CA ASP A 25 4.28 0.68 21.04
C ASP A 25 4.51 -0.05 19.69
N PRO A 26 5.23 -1.18 19.64
CA PRO A 26 5.47 -1.94 18.41
C PRO A 26 4.19 -2.47 17.73
N ASN A 27 3.08 -2.57 18.48
CA ASN A 27 1.77 -2.98 17.95
C ASN A 27 0.83 -1.80 17.69
N ARG A 28 1.33 -0.57 17.62
CA ARG A 28 0.53 0.64 17.43
C ARG A 28 -0.40 0.55 16.23
N ARG A 29 0.11 0.07 15.08
CA ARG A 29 -0.68 -0.05 13.82
C ARG A 29 -1.80 -1.08 13.95
N ALA A 30 -1.53 -2.24 14.54
CA ALA A 30 -2.55 -3.23 14.81
C ALA A 30 -3.67 -2.69 15.71
N LYS A 31 -3.33 -1.94 16.75
CA LYS A 31 -4.29 -1.29 17.63
C LYS A 31 -5.09 -0.18 16.92
N THR A 32 -4.42 0.60 16.05
CA THR A 32 -5.07 1.63 15.24
C THR A 32 -6.00 0.99 14.21
N GLY A 33 -5.56 -0.08 13.52
CA GLY A 33 -6.37 -0.84 12.60
C GLY A 33 -7.62 -1.43 13.26
N ALA A 34 -7.48 -2.00 14.46
CA ALA A 34 -8.61 -2.49 15.24
C ALA A 34 -9.62 -1.38 15.61
N ALA A 35 -9.13 -0.20 16.02
CA ALA A 35 -9.98 0.94 16.33
C ALA A 35 -10.73 1.48 15.10
N ILE A 36 -10.04 1.62 13.96
CA ILE A 36 -10.65 2.05 12.70
C ILE A 36 -11.65 1.00 12.20
N GLY A 37 -11.30 -0.27 12.22
CA GLY A 37 -12.18 -1.36 11.84
C GLY A 37 -13.43 -1.43 12.71
N ALA A 38 -13.31 -1.23 14.02
CA ALA A 38 -14.45 -1.18 14.94
C ALA A 38 -15.41 -0.03 14.62
N ILE A 39 -14.91 1.16 14.31
CA ILE A 39 -15.72 2.32 13.93
C ILE A 39 -16.41 2.08 12.60
N ALA A 40 -15.68 1.62 11.58
CA ALA A 40 -16.25 1.33 10.27
C ALA A 40 -17.28 0.22 10.32
N GLY A 41 -17.00 -0.88 11.04
CA GLY A 41 -17.92 -1.99 11.23
C GLY A 41 -19.20 -1.58 11.98
N ALA A 42 -19.09 -0.73 12.99
CA ALA A 42 -20.24 -0.20 13.72
C ALA A 42 -21.17 0.64 12.83
N VAL A 43 -20.60 1.47 11.95
CA VAL A 43 -21.37 2.31 11.01
C VAL A 43 -22.10 1.43 9.98
N LEU A 44 -21.42 0.44 9.40
CA LEU A 44 -22.01 -0.46 8.42
C LEU A 44 -23.07 -1.37 9.06
N GLY A 45 -22.78 -1.92 10.26
CA GLY A 45 -23.71 -2.77 10.99
C GLY A 45 -25.01 -2.05 11.38
N HIS A 46 -24.92 -0.74 11.65
CA HIS A 46 -26.11 0.07 11.97
C HIS A 46 -27.05 0.26 10.76
N GLN A 47 -26.53 0.15 9.53
CA GLN A 47 -27.36 0.23 8.32
C GLN A 47 -28.07 -1.09 7.98
N LEU A 48 -27.64 -2.21 8.56
CA LEU A 48 -28.16 -3.53 8.23
C LEU A 48 -29.25 -4.01 9.17
N ASP A 49 -29.26 -3.58 10.44
CA ASP A 49 -30.32 -3.91 11.42
C ASP A 49 -30.16 -3.05 12.68
N ASP A 50 -31.21 -2.96 13.51
CA ASP A 50 -31.26 -2.08 14.66
C ASP A 50 -30.06 -2.25 15.67
N ASP A 51 -30.22 -2.63 16.89
CA ASP A 51 -29.14 -2.60 17.88
C ASP A 51 -28.12 -3.77 17.75
N ALA A 52 -28.59 -4.95 17.33
CA ALA A 52 -27.75 -6.15 17.26
C ALA A 52 -26.68 -6.08 16.13
N GLY A 53 -27.03 -5.58 14.94
CA GLY A 53 -26.15 -5.45 13.80
C GLY A 53 -24.95 -4.52 14.08
N ARG A 54 -25.18 -3.46 14.82
CA ARG A 54 -24.13 -2.50 15.22
C ARG A 54 -23.03 -3.13 16.08
N TYR A 55 -23.38 -3.98 17.03
CA TYR A 55 -22.39 -4.65 17.90
C TYR A 55 -21.64 -5.75 17.15
N VAL A 56 -22.33 -6.51 16.30
CA VAL A 56 -21.69 -7.54 15.47
C VAL A 56 -20.73 -6.89 14.46
N GLY A 57 -21.15 -5.83 13.77
CA GLY A 57 -20.31 -5.12 12.83
C GLY A 57 -19.07 -4.53 13.49
N ALA A 58 -19.21 -3.93 14.67
CA ALA A 58 -18.06 -3.38 15.42
C ALA A 58 -17.09 -4.47 15.86
N ALA A 59 -17.56 -5.61 16.32
CA ALA A 59 -16.72 -6.72 16.76
C ALA A 59 -15.96 -7.34 15.58
N VAL A 60 -16.64 -7.60 14.46
CA VAL A 60 -16.03 -8.15 13.24
C VAL A 60 -15.02 -7.16 12.64
N GLY A 61 -15.37 -5.89 12.54
CA GLY A 61 -14.47 -4.85 12.03
C GLY A 61 -13.25 -4.65 12.90
N ALA A 62 -13.37 -4.74 14.23
CA ALA A 62 -12.23 -4.63 15.15
C ALA A 62 -11.23 -5.79 14.98
N LEU A 63 -11.74 -7.02 14.87
CA LEU A 63 -10.92 -8.22 14.69
C LEU A 63 -10.22 -8.20 13.31
N ALA A 64 -10.96 -7.89 12.24
CA ALA A 64 -10.41 -7.78 10.90
C ALA A 64 -9.33 -6.69 10.82
N GLY A 65 -9.59 -5.49 11.35
CA GLY A 65 -8.63 -4.40 11.35
C GLY A 65 -7.37 -4.70 12.16
N GLY A 66 -7.51 -5.30 13.35
CA GLY A 66 -6.35 -5.70 14.16
C GLY A 66 -5.52 -6.79 13.52
N ALA A 67 -6.14 -7.79 12.93
CA ALA A 67 -5.44 -8.88 12.23
C ALA A 67 -4.73 -8.37 10.98
N VAL A 68 -5.37 -7.50 10.20
CA VAL A 68 -4.78 -6.87 9.01
C VAL A 68 -3.58 -6.02 9.38
N GLY A 69 -3.70 -5.14 10.39
CA GLY A 69 -2.60 -4.29 10.83
C GLY A 69 -1.37 -5.10 11.23
N HIS A 70 -1.56 -6.16 12.05
CA HIS A 70 -0.44 -7.02 12.47
C HIS A 70 0.21 -7.76 11.29
N TYR A 71 -0.60 -8.29 10.36
CA TYR A 71 -0.11 -8.96 9.15
C TYR A 71 0.74 -8.00 8.31
N MET A 72 0.24 -6.80 8.07
CA MET A 72 0.94 -5.80 7.28
C MET A 72 2.17 -5.22 8.00
N ASP A 73 2.15 -5.09 9.34
CA ASP A 73 3.33 -4.70 10.13
C ASP A 73 4.49 -5.70 9.97
N ASN A 74 4.18 -6.99 9.95
CA ASN A 74 5.19 -8.03 9.75
C ASN A 74 5.70 -8.03 8.30
N GLN A 75 4.81 -7.86 7.32
CA GLN A 75 5.18 -7.78 5.91
C GLN A 75 6.09 -6.56 5.64
N GLU A 76 5.76 -5.39 6.22
CA GLU A 76 6.59 -4.19 6.11
C GLU A 76 7.99 -4.40 6.69
N LYS A 77 8.09 -4.93 7.92
CA LYS A 77 9.38 -5.24 8.56
C LYS A 77 10.23 -6.18 7.70
N GLU A 78 9.60 -7.13 7.04
CA GLU A 78 10.32 -8.07 6.18
C GLU A 78 10.76 -7.43 4.86
N PHE A 79 9.96 -6.53 4.28
CA PHE A 79 10.39 -5.72 3.16
C PHE A 79 11.55 -4.79 3.55
N ASP A 80 11.46 -4.10 4.70
CA ASP A 80 12.51 -3.23 5.20
C ASP A 80 13.83 -3.99 5.40
N ALA A 81 13.77 -5.20 5.97
CA ALA A 81 14.94 -6.04 6.15
C ALA A 81 15.53 -6.54 4.82
N ALA A 82 14.67 -6.99 3.90
CA ALA A 82 15.11 -7.54 2.62
C ALA A 82 15.69 -6.48 1.68
N LEU A 83 15.15 -5.25 1.73
CA LEU A 83 15.46 -4.15 0.82
C LEU A 83 16.29 -3.02 1.47
N ALA A 84 16.89 -3.29 2.64
CA ALA A 84 17.64 -2.29 3.40
C ALA A 84 18.80 -1.66 2.61
N GLU A 85 19.47 -2.42 1.74
CA GLU A 85 20.56 -1.93 0.89
C GLU A 85 20.02 -1.01 -0.21
N GLU A 86 18.95 -1.42 -0.89
CA GLU A 86 18.30 -0.65 -1.95
C GLU A 86 17.72 0.67 -1.42
N GLN A 87 17.18 0.66 -0.18
CA GLN A 87 16.70 1.87 0.50
C GLN A 87 17.87 2.84 0.83
N ARG A 88 19.00 2.32 1.32
CA ARG A 88 20.20 3.16 1.58
C ARG A 88 20.75 3.82 0.32
N GLN A 89 20.58 3.18 -0.83
CA GLN A 89 21.00 3.70 -2.14
C GLN A 89 19.95 4.60 -2.79
N ASN A 90 18.83 4.89 -2.13
CA ASN A 90 17.65 5.60 -2.66
C ASN A 90 17.10 4.98 -3.95
N ALA A 91 17.34 3.70 -4.18
CA ALA A 91 16.79 2.95 -5.31
C ALA A 91 15.33 2.54 -5.07
N ILE A 92 14.97 2.34 -3.80
CA ILE A 92 13.63 1.97 -3.33
C ILE A 92 13.27 2.81 -2.10
N GLU A 93 12.00 3.23 -2.05
CA GLU A 93 11.37 3.84 -0.88
C GLU A 93 10.13 3.03 -0.49
N ILE A 94 9.96 2.73 0.81
CA ILE A 94 8.81 2.01 1.33
C ILE A 94 8.02 2.94 2.25
N GLN A 95 6.72 3.07 1.99
CA GLN A 95 5.80 3.92 2.75
C GLN A 95 4.56 3.14 3.14
N ARG A 96 4.07 3.34 4.37
CA ARG A 96 2.77 2.85 4.81
C ARG A 96 1.70 3.91 4.59
N LEU A 97 0.65 3.57 3.85
CA LEU A 97 -0.51 4.42 3.65
C LEU A 97 -1.55 4.22 4.76
N GLN A 98 -2.52 5.14 4.86
CA GLN A 98 -3.53 5.12 5.93
C GLN A 98 -4.48 3.90 5.88
N ASP A 99 -4.67 3.32 4.69
CA ASP A 99 -5.51 2.14 4.45
C ASP A 99 -4.74 0.81 4.61
N GLU A 100 -3.63 0.82 5.34
CA GLU A 100 -2.75 -0.33 5.56
C GLU A 100 -2.02 -0.81 4.30
N THR A 101 -2.13 -0.13 3.16
CA THR A 101 -1.38 -0.44 1.94
C THR A 101 0.09 -0.08 2.10
N LEU A 102 1.00 -0.97 1.72
CA LEU A 102 2.41 -0.63 1.55
C LEU A 102 2.64 -0.13 0.14
N LYS A 103 3.20 1.06 0.01
CA LYS A 103 3.66 1.62 -1.25
C LYS A 103 5.16 1.45 -1.34
N ILE A 104 5.63 0.79 -2.39
CA ILE A 104 7.06 0.59 -2.68
C ILE A 104 7.37 1.34 -3.96
N ASP A 105 8.07 2.45 -3.84
CA ASP A 105 8.54 3.27 -4.96
C ASP A 105 9.88 2.73 -5.47
N ILE A 106 9.96 2.46 -6.76
CA ILE A 106 11.17 1.97 -7.43
C ILE A 106 11.59 2.96 -8.51
N ALA A 107 12.79 3.53 -8.40
CA ALA A 107 13.33 4.40 -9.42
C ALA A 107 13.53 3.64 -10.74
N SER A 108 13.00 4.17 -11.87
CA SER A 108 13.13 3.48 -13.17
C SER A 108 14.57 3.34 -13.65
N GLU A 109 15.46 4.22 -13.25
CA GLU A 109 16.87 4.20 -13.66
C GLU A 109 17.63 2.96 -13.19
N VAL A 110 17.24 2.42 -12.02
CA VAL A 110 17.82 1.15 -11.53
C VAL A 110 17.20 -0.06 -12.22
N SER A 111 15.97 0.06 -12.72
CA SER A 111 15.17 -1.04 -13.24
C SER A 111 15.23 -1.20 -14.76
N PHE A 112 15.33 -0.10 -15.52
CA PHE A 112 15.21 -0.07 -16.97
C PHE A 112 16.28 0.84 -17.62
N ASP A 113 16.65 0.54 -18.86
CA ASP A 113 17.38 1.47 -19.69
C ASP A 113 16.45 2.57 -20.25
N PHE A 114 17.04 3.67 -20.74
CA PHE A 114 16.28 4.77 -21.32
C PHE A 114 15.39 4.29 -22.48
N GLY A 115 14.13 4.67 -22.44
CA GLY A 115 13.14 4.28 -23.46
C GLY A 115 12.84 2.77 -23.53
N SER A 116 13.29 1.97 -22.57
CA SER A 116 13.13 0.52 -22.52
C SER A 116 12.15 0.10 -21.41
N ALA A 117 11.48 -1.02 -21.65
CA ALA A 117 10.70 -1.75 -20.66
C ALA A 117 11.35 -3.10 -20.29
N ALA A 118 12.53 -3.42 -20.83
CA ALA A 118 13.27 -4.61 -20.46
C ALA A 118 13.96 -4.42 -19.12
N LEU A 119 13.69 -5.30 -18.14
CA LEU A 119 14.33 -5.26 -16.82
C LEU A 119 15.84 -5.46 -16.93
N LYS A 120 16.60 -4.55 -16.32
CA LYS A 120 18.05 -4.69 -16.20
C LYS A 120 18.40 -5.96 -15.43
N PRO A 121 19.40 -6.74 -15.89
CA PRO A 121 19.84 -7.93 -15.15
C PRO A 121 20.27 -7.63 -13.70
N ALA A 122 20.89 -6.46 -13.49
CA ALA A 122 21.33 -6.02 -12.15
C ALA A 122 20.18 -5.75 -11.17
N PHE A 123 18.95 -5.51 -11.67
CA PHE A 123 17.78 -5.26 -10.82
C PHE A 123 16.98 -6.52 -10.47
N ARG A 124 17.17 -7.61 -11.21
CA ARG A 124 16.45 -8.87 -10.97
C ARG A 124 16.62 -9.40 -9.54
N PRO A 125 17.83 -9.41 -8.92
CA PRO A 125 17.98 -9.83 -7.52
C PRO A 125 17.13 -9.03 -6.53
N THR A 126 16.88 -7.75 -6.80
CA THR A 126 15.99 -6.91 -5.98
C THR A 126 14.53 -7.37 -6.12
N LEU A 127 14.09 -7.67 -7.34
CA LEU A 127 12.75 -8.24 -7.56
C LEU A 127 12.62 -9.66 -7.00
N ASP A 128 13.69 -10.46 -6.95
CA ASP A 128 13.69 -11.76 -6.26
C ASP A 128 13.41 -11.60 -4.76
N LYS A 129 14.00 -10.59 -4.11
CA LYS A 129 13.72 -10.25 -2.71
C LYS A 129 12.25 -9.85 -2.53
N VAL A 130 11.74 -8.97 -3.41
CA VAL A 130 10.33 -8.56 -3.39
C VAL A 130 9.41 -9.77 -3.57
N GLY A 131 9.67 -10.60 -4.57
CA GLY A 131 8.91 -11.82 -4.84
C GLY A 131 8.92 -12.78 -3.66
N GLY A 132 10.07 -12.96 -3.01
CA GLY A 132 10.22 -13.81 -1.83
C GLY A 132 9.36 -13.34 -0.64
N VAL A 133 9.28 -12.03 -0.38
CA VAL A 133 8.39 -11.49 0.65
C VAL A 133 6.92 -11.69 0.24
N LEU A 134 6.55 -11.40 -1.01
CA LEU A 134 5.19 -11.57 -1.51
C LEU A 134 4.69 -13.01 -1.49
N GLN A 135 5.58 -13.99 -1.63
CA GLN A 135 5.24 -15.42 -1.51
C GLN A 135 4.93 -15.82 -0.08
N ARG A 136 5.70 -15.32 0.90
CA ARG A 136 5.45 -15.59 2.32
C ARG A 136 4.19 -14.91 2.85
N TYR A 137 3.87 -13.73 2.29
CA TYR A 137 2.69 -12.94 2.63
C TYR A 137 1.67 -13.02 1.49
N ASP A 138 0.95 -14.14 1.42
CA ASP A 138 0.05 -14.48 0.32
C ASP A 138 -1.33 -13.79 0.38
N ARG A 139 -1.68 -13.16 1.54
CA ARG A 139 -2.96 -12.46 1.74
C ARG A 139 -2.88 -10.98 1.37
N SER A 140 -2.18 -10.66 0.29
CA SER A 140 -2.14 -9.31 -0.29
C SER A 140 -2.25 -9.38 -1.81
N ILE A 141 -2.92 -8.39 -2.39
CA ILE A 141 -2.87 -8.10 -3.82
C ILE A 141 -1.80 -7.04 -4.08
N VAL A 142 -1.22 -7.06 -5.26
CA VAL A 142 -0.19 -6.10 -5.65
C VAL A 142 -0.61 -5.42 -6.94
N HIS A 143 -0.74 -4.10 -6.89
CA HIS A 143 -0.97 -3.28 -8.05
C HIS A 143 0.35 -2.58 -8.43
N VAL A 144 0.86 -2.88 -9.60
CA VAL A 144 2.11 -2.33 -10.13
C VAL A 144 1.75 -1.21 -11.10
N VAL A 145 2.19 0.00 -10.81
CA VAL A 145 1.87 1.20 -11.59
C VAL A 145 3.16 1.80 -12.15
N GLY A 146 3.23 1.92 -13.48
CA GLY A 146 4.36 2.55 -14.17
C GLY A 146 4.10 4.02 -14.45
N HIS A 147 5.15 4.85 -14.34
CA HIS A 147 5.12 6.27 -14.64
C HIS A 147 6.29 6.67 -15.53
N THR A 148 6.13 7.76 -16.28
CA THR A 148 7.18 8.40 -17.07
C THR A 148 7.32 9.87 -16.67
N ASP A 149 8.36 10.51 -17.17
CA ASP A 149 8.40 11.96 -17.29
C ASP A 149 7.60 12.43 -18.53
N SER A 150 7.57 13.75 -18.77
CA SER A 150 6.84 14.35 -19.90
C SER A 150 7.66 14.43 -21.20
N VAL A 151 8.78 13.72 -21.30
CA VAL A 151 9.56 13.69 -22.54
C VAL A 151 8.99 12.67 -23.51
N GLY A 152 8.56 13.12 -24.67
CA GLY A 152 7.91 12.29 -25.69
C GLY A 152 6.44 12.64 -25.90
N SER A 153 5.72 11.78 -26.62
CA SER A 153 4.26 11.95 -26.75
C SER A 153 3.54 11.22 -25.62
N GLU A 154 2.39 11.75 -25.20
CA GLU A 154 1.53 11.12 -24.19
C GLU A 154 1.22 9.65 -24.53
N ALA A 155 0.87 9.36 -25.79
CA ALA A 155 0.59 7.99 -26.22
C ALA A 155 1.82 7.07 -26.17
N TYR A 156 3.03 7.59 -26.37
CA TYR A 156 4.27 6.84 -26.19
C TYR A 156 4.52 6.57 -24.69
N ASN A 157 4.40 7.60 -23.86
CA ASN A 157 4.60 7.52 -22.42
C ASN A 157 3.59 6.59 -21.75
N GLN A 158 2.33 6.61 -22.19
CA GLN A 158 1.31 5.68 -21.72
C GLN A 158 1.71 4.22 -21.99
N ARG A 159 2.06 3.90 -23.24
CA ARG A 159 2.48 2.52 -23.59
C ARG A 159 3.76 2.08 -22.88
N LEU A 160 4.75 2.98 -22.77
CA LEU A 160 6.02 2.67 -22.08
C LEU A 160 5.78 2.35 -20.59
N SER A 161 4.95 3.11 -19.93
CA SER A 161 4.60 2.89 -18.52
C SER A 161 3.85 1.58 -18.30
N GLU A 162 2.89 1.24 -19.17
CA GLU A 162 2.19 -0.04 -19.16
C GLU A 162 3.14 -1.23 -19.35
N GLN A 163 4.05 -1.14 -20.33
CA GLN A 163 5.02 -2.19 -20.60
C GLN A 163 6.00 -2.39 -19.44
N ARG A 164 6.42 -1.31 -18.77
CA ARG A 164 7.29 -1.39 -17.58
C ARG A 164 6.58 -2.07 -16.42
N ALA A 165 5.36 -1.67 -16.11
CA ALA A 165 4.56 -2.31 -15.08
C ALA A 165 4.34 -3.80 -15.39
N GLN A 166 4.02 -4.13 -16.65
CA GLN A 166 3.85 -5.51 -17.09
C GLN A 166 5.13 -6.34 -16.94
N SER A 167 6.30 -5.78 -17.29
CA SER A 167 7.58 -6.48 -17.14
C SER A 167 7.90 -6.81 -15.68
N VAL A 168 7.57 -5.93 -14.73
CA VAL A 168 7.71 -6.21 -13.30
C VAL A 168 6.76 -7.32 -12.87
N VAL A 169 5.49 -7.25 -13.28
CA VAL A 169 4.49 -8.29 -12.98
C VAL A 169 4.92 -9.65 -13.53
N ASP A 170 5.35 -9.71 -14.78
CA ASP A 170 5.76 -10.98 -15.42
C ASP A 170 7.00 -11.56 -14.71
N TYR A 171 7.92 -10.72 -14.28
CA TYR A 171 9.06 -11.17 -13.49
C TYR A 171 8.63 -11.73 -12.13
N LEU A 172 7.77 -11.01 -11.38
CA LEU A 172 7.26 -11.50 -10.10
C LEU A 172 6.49 -12.82 -10.23
N VAL A 173 5.74 -13.02 -11.32
CA VAL A 173 5.13 -14.32 -11.64
C VAL A 173 6.20 -15.39 -11.82
N SER A 174 7.28 -15.08 -12.53
CA SER A 174 8.39 -16.03 -12.75
C SER A 174 9.10 -16.43 -11.48
N THR A 175 9.08 -15.58 -10.44
CA THR A 175 9.61 -15.91 -9.10
C THR A 175 8.63 -16.73 -8.25
N GLY A 176 7.40 -17.00 -8.72
CA GLY A 176 6.41 -17.84 -8.03
C GLY A 176 5.28 -17.07 -7.33
N VAL A 177 5.19 -15.75 -7.52
CA VAL A 177 4.02 -14.98 -7.03
C VAL A 177 2.81 -15.30 -7.91
N SER A 178 1.64 -15.62 -7.32
CA SER A 178 0.43 -15.93 -8.08
C SER A 178 0.00 -14.77 -8.99
N ARG A 179 -0.24 -15.06 -10.27
CA ARG A 179 -0.69 -14.09 -11.27
C ARG A 179 -2.01 -13.40 -10.88
N GLU A 180 -2.88 -14.09 -10.17
CA GLU A 180 -4.19 -13.58 -9.76
C GLU A 180 -4.08 -12.42 -8.76
N ARG A 181 -2.98 -12.39 -8.00
CA ARG A 181 -2.68 -11.33 -7.03
C ARG A 181 -2.07 -10.07 -7.65
N LEU A 182 -1.66 -10.12 -8.91
CA LEU A 182 -0.88 -9.08 -9.56
C LEU A 182 -1.71 -8.34 -10.61
N ARG A 183 -1.62 -7.01 -10.63
CA ARG A 183 -2.21 -6.13 -11.65
C ARG A 183 -1.13 -5.18 -12.14
N ALA A 184 -1.10 -4.92 -13.45
CA ALA A 184 -0.23 -3.93 -14.07
C ALA A 184 -1.06 -2.77 -14.61
N GLU A 185 -0.60 -1.57 -14.41
CA GLU A 185 -1.21 -0.35 -14.94
C GLU A 185 -0.13 0.65 -15.36
N GLY A 186 -0.36 1.39 -16.45
CA GLY A 186 0.46 2.53 -16.86
C GLY A 186 -0.30 3.82 -16.64
N ARG A 187 0.36 4.83 -16.11
CA ARG A 187 -0.16 6.19 -15.91
C ARG A 187 0.55 7.21 -16.79
N GLY A 188 1.55 6.76 -17.58
CA GLY A 188 2.33 7.67 -18.41
C GLY A 188 2.88 8.83 -17.59
N GLU A 189 2.73 10.04 -18.11
CA GLU A 189 3.15 11.31 -17.48
C GLU A 189 2.03 12.01 -16.66
N MET A 190 0.85 11.38 -16.53
CA MET A 190 -0.36 12.01 -15.99
C MET A 190 -0.32 12.26 -14.49
N GLU A 191 0.51 11.53 -13.75
CA GLU A 191 0.63 11.65 -12.29
C GLU A 191 2.08 11.97 -11.89
N PRO A 192 2.56 13.20 -12.14
CA PRO A 192 3.91 13.59 -11.80
C PRO A 192 4.08 13.72 -10.27
N ARG A 193 5.18 13.16 -9.76
CA ARG A 193 5.58 13.31 -8.34
C ARG A 193 6.28 14.65 -8.11
N ASP A 194 6.96 15.17 -9.13
CA ASP A 194 7.70 16.44 -9.10
C ASP A 194 7.64 17.15 -10.45
N SER A 195 8.18 18.36 -10.52
CA SER A 195 8.15 19.18 -11.71
C SER A 195 8.90 18.56 -12.89
N ASN A 196 8.24 18.39 -14.03
CA ASN A 196 8.88 17.98 -15.28
C ASN A 196 9.81 19.03 -15.91
N ALA A 197 9.82 20.27 -15.38
CA ALA A 197 10.68 21.34 -15.88
C ALA A 197 12.19 21.12 -15.57
N THR A 198 12.49 20.35 -14.53
CA THR A 198 13.87 20.05 -14.12
C THR A 198 14.23 18.60 -14.37
N GLU A 199 15.52 18.31 -14.62
CA GLU A 199 15.96 16.91 -14.76
C GLU A 199 15.77 16.12 -13.47
N ALA A 200 16.06 16.74 -12.32
CA ALA A 200 15.84 16.10 -11.02
C ALA A 200 14.37 15.71 -10.81
N GLY A 201 13.42 16.58 -11.16
CA GLY A 201 11.99 16.27 -11.05
C GLY A 201 11.56 15.20 -12.06
N ARG A 202 12.06 15.24 -13.30
CA ARG A 202 11.82 14.18 -14.29
C ARG A 202 12.34 12.82 -13.81
N GLN A 203 13.49 12.79 -13.16
CA GLN A 203 14.05 11.57 -12.57
C GLN A 203 13.11 10.96 -11.52
N LEU A 204 12.51 11.78 -10.66
CA LEU A 204 11.50 11.33 -9.68
C LEU A 204 10.19 10.85 -10.32
N ASN A 205 9.84 11.40 -11.49
CA ASN A 205 8.65 11.01 -12.23
C ASN A 205 8.83 9.66 -12.94
N ARG A 206 10.04 9.33 -13.40
CA ARG A 206 10.37 8.02 -13.99
C ARG A 206 10.49 6.98 -12.88
N ARG A 207 9.38 6.31 -12.55
CA ARG A 207 9.31 5.33 -11.47
C ARG A 207 8.31 4.21 -11.74
N VAL A 208 8.42 3.14 -10.97
CA VAL A 208 7.37 2.11 -10.84
C VAL A 208 6.99 2.01 -9.38
N GLU A 209 5.70 2.03 -9.10
CA GLU A 209 5.12 1.92 -7.77
C GLU A 209 4.45 0.54 -7.61
N LEU A 210 4.71 -0.13 -6.48
CA LEU A 210 3.98 -1.34 -6.10
C LEU A 210 3.10 -1.00 -4.89
N PHE A 211 1.79 -1.11 -5.07
CA PHE A 211 0.83 -1.00 -3.99
C PHE A 211 0.47 -2.40 -3.50
N VAL A 212 1.01 -2.77 -2.33
CA VAL A 212 0.75 -4.05 -1.68
C VAL A 212 -0.40 -3.87 -0.70
N LYS A 213 -1.59 -4.32 -1.09
CA LYS A 213 -2.84 -4.12 -0.35
C LYS A 213 -3.31 -5.42 0.30
N PRO A 214 -3.68 -5.41 1.61
CA PRO A 214 -4.18 -6.61 2.26
C PRO A 214 -5.52 -7.08 1.67
N ILE A 215 -5.70 -8.39 1.56
CA ILE A 215 -6.99 -8.99 1.24
C ILE A 215 -7.77 -9.10 2.55
N VAL A 216 -8.87 -8.37 2.63
CA VAL A 216 -9.79 -8.41 3.78
C VAL A 216 -10.94 -9.36 3.44
N GLU A 217 -11.14 -10.40 4.26
CA GLU A 217 -12.25 -11.34 4.06
C GLU A 217 -13.57 -10.59 4.28
N GLY A 218 -14.44 -10.59 3.25
CA GLY A 218 -15.77 -9.98 3.31
C GLY A 218 -15.98 -8.70 2.49
N GLN A 219 -15.03 -8.32 1.63
CA GLN A 219 -15.26 -7.27 0.62
C GLN A 219 -15.49 -7.88 -0.76
#